data_161cc3ff574427442e44aa1a641022c4
#
_entry.id   161cc3ff574427442e44aa1a641022c4
#
_cell.length_a   1.000
_cell.length_b   1.000
_cell.length_c   1.000
_cell.angle_alpha   90.00
_cell.angle_beta   90.00
_cell.angle_gamma   90.00
#
_symmetry.space_group_name_H-M   'P 1'
#
loop_
_entity.id
_entity.type
_entity.pdbx_description
1 polymer ?
#
loop_
_entity_poly.entity_id
_entity_poly.type
_entity_poly.pdbx_seq_one_letter_code
_entity_poly.pdbx_strand_id
1 'polypeptide(L)'
;ARGLLTASIDASARNPDSSTGPRNYYLLNADSTNPADGTEISISQATTDEELDDMVYAVAQISARLNQLGASLGTLSSRIDQQTEFVASLGDSMDKSVSRLVDANMEEESTKLKAYETQRDLAVQIVSIANNHRKSLANLFA
;
A
#
# COMPACT_ATOMS: atom_id res chain seq x y z
N ALA A 1 6.76 -25.07 4.30
CA ALA A 1 5.89 -24.89 5.46
C ALA A 1 4.55 -25.53 5.16
N ARG A 2 4.08 -26.42 6.02
CA ARG A 2 2.77 -27.07 5.87
C ARG A 2 1.66 -26.03 6.11
N GLY A 3 0.59 -26.13 5.31
CA GLY A 3 -0.58 -25.29 5.52
C GLY A 3 -1.25 -25.53 6.88
N LEU A 4 -2.08 -24.59 7.32
CA LEU A 4 -2.76 -24.66 8.62
C LEU A 4 -3.61 -25.92 8.79
N LEU A 5 -4.30 -26.35 7.74
CA LEU A 5 -5.18 -27.52 7.74
C LEU A 5 -4.42 -28.85 7.58
N THR A 6 -3.17 -28.80 7.11
CA THR A 6 -2.28 -29.95 6.91
C THR A 6 -1.21 -30.08 7.99
N ALA A 7 -1.14 -29.11 8.91
CA ALA A 7 -0.24 -29.18 10.05
C ALA A 7 -0.82 -30.13 11.12
N SER A 8 0.00 -31.06 11.61
CA SER A 8 -0.38 -31.91 12.70
C SER A 8 -0.46 -31.15 14.03
N ILE A 9 -1.45 -31.49 14.85
CA ILE A 9 -1.63 -31.01 16.22
C ILE A 9 -1.32 -32.16 17.16
N ASP A 10 -0.38 -31.93 18.05
CA ASP A 10 -0.05 -32.88 19.12
C ASP A 10 -1.10 -32.77 20.25
N ALA A 11 -1.87 -33.83 20.44
CA ALA A 11 -2.84 -33.95 21.51
C ALA A 11 -2.26 -34.53 22.80
N SER A 12 -0.98 -34.95 22.81
CA SER A 12 -0.35 -35.55 24.00
C SER A 12 -0.28 -34.61 25.20
N ALA A 13 -0.34 -33.31 24.97
CA ALA A 13 -0.37 -32.30 26.03
C ALA A 13 -1.63 -32.39 26.91
N ARG A 14 -2.72 -33.00 26.41
CA ARG A 14 -3.99 -33.12 27.12
C ARG A 14 -3.96 -34.26 28.17
N ASN A 15 -3.37 -35.40 27.80
CA ASN A 15 -3.22 -36.56 28.67
C ASN A 15 -1.84 -37.20 28.47
N PRO A 16 -0.81 -36.74 29.19
CA PRO A 16 0.57 -37.21 29.00
C PRO A 16 0.80 -38.67 29.40
N ASP A 17 -0.10 -39.25 30.21
CA ASP A 17 0.02 -40.60 30.74
C ASP A 17 -0.63 -41.68 29.86
N SER A 18 -1.37 -41.26 28.79
CA SER A 18 -1.99 -42.22 27.88
C SER A 18 -0.94 -42.73 26.88
N SER A 19 -0.82 -44.06 26.81
CA SER A 19 0.09 -44.74 25.88
C SER A 19 -0.60 -45.30 24.63
N THR A 20 -1.87 -44.93 24.40
CA THR A 20 -2.73 -45.55 23.41
C THR A 20 -2.84 -44.66 22.15
N GLY A 21 -2.36 -45.14 21.02
CA GLY A 21 -2.62 -44.60 19.69
C GLY A 21 -1.76 -43.40 19.26
N PRO A 22 -1.90 -42.99 17.99
CA PRO A 22 -1.25 -41.78 17.45
C PRO A 22 -1.89 -40.53 18.09
N ARG A 23 -1.04 -39.66 18.61
CA ARG A 23 -1.51 -38.46 19.35
C ARG A 23 -1.36 -37.18 18.51
N ASN A 24 -0.93 -37.32 17.30
CA ASN A 24 -0.86 -36.24 16.33
C ASN A 24 -2.02 -36.35 15.34
N TYR A 25 -2.80 -35.29 15.22
CA TYR A 25 -3.96 -35.24 14.34
C TYR A 25 -3.84 -34.10 13.34
N TYR A 26 -4.33 -34.30 12.12
CA TYR A 26 -4.43 -33.29 11.07
C TYR A 26 -5.81 -33.35 10.39
N LEU A 27 -6.24 -32.23 9.80
CA LEU A 27 -7.57 -32.14 9.19
C LEU A 27 -7.57 -32.61 7.73
N LEU A 28 -6.50 -32.31 6.98
CA LEU A 28 -6.37 -32.65 5.57
C LEU A 28 -4.95 -33.09 5.25
N ASN A 29 -4.82 -34.18 4.52
CA ASN A 29 -3.56 -34.62 3.93
C ASN A 29 -3.49 -34.16 2.47
N ALA A 30 -3.03 -32.94 2.24
CA ALA A 30 -2.99 -32.33 0.90
C ALA A 30 -1.69 -32.59 0.13
N ASP A 31 -0.69 -33.19 0.76
CA ASP A 31 0.62 -33.46 0.13
C ASP A 31 0.93 -34.95 0.12
N SER A 32 0.81 -35.56 -1.04
CA SER A 32 1.09 -36.99 -1.24
C SER A 32 2.59 -37.31 -1.22
N THR A 33 3.46 -36.31 -1.44
CA THR A 33 4.93 -36.49 -1.46
C THR A 33 5.55 -36.28 -0.07
N ASN A 34 4.86 -35.55 0.80
CA ASN A 34 5.26 -35.33 2.19
C ASN A 34 4.01 -35.35 3.09
N PRO A 35 3.48 -36.56 3.36
CA PRO A 35 2.25 -36.72 4.14
C PRO A 35 2.38 -36.10 5.52
N ALA A 36 1.26 -35.67 6.06
CA ALA A 36 1.19 -35.18 7.43
C ALA A 36 1.60 -36.28 8.41
N ASP A 37 2.35 -35.91 9.44
CA ASP A 37 2.75 -36.83 10.50
C ASP A 37 1.59 -36.94 11.49
N GLY A 38 1.04 -38.16 11.63
CA GLY A 38 -0.09 -38.42 12.51
C GLY A 38 -1.27 -39.07 11.82
N THR A 39 -2.44 -38.91 12.37
CA THR A 39 -3.71 -39.48 11.91
C THR A 39 -4.68 -38.41 11.41
N GLU A 40 -5.34 -38.67 10.30
CA GLU A 40 -6.42 -37.80 9.82
C GLU A 40 -7.61 -37.86 10.78
N ILE A 41 -8.18 -36.70 11.07
CA ILE A 41 -9.37 -36.60 11.90
C ILE A 41 -10.54 -37.25 11.17
N SER A 42 -10.90 -38.47 11.58
CA SER A 42 -12.02 -39.23 11.06
C SER A 42 -12.67 -40.05 12.15
N ILE A 43 -13.99 -40.10 12.17
CA ILE A 43 -14.77 -40.82 13.18
C ILE A 43 -15.27 -42.13 12.56
N SER A 44 -14.99 -43.25 13.22
CA SER A 44 -15.44 -44.59 12.84
C SER A 44 -16.06 -45.30 14.06
N GLN A 45 -16.66 -46.46 13.83
CA GLN A 45 -17.19 -47.28 14.95
C GLN A 45 -16.08 -47.83 15.87
N ALA A 46 -14.83 -47.84 15.43
CA ALA A 46 -13.67 -48.27 16.20
C ALA A 46 -12.99 -47.12 16.98
N THR A 47 -13.46 -45.87 16.81
CA THR A 47 -12.87 -44.71 17.49
C THR A 47 -13.24 -44.79 18.98
N THR A 48 -12.23 -44.71 19.82
CA THR A 48 -12.42 -44.71 21.29
C THR A 48 -12.81 -43.30 21.79
N ASP A 49 -13.41 -43.24 22.98
CA ASP A 49 -13.79 -41.98 23.62
C ASP A 49 -12.55 -41.07 23.82
N GLU A 50 -11.39 -41.65 24.12
CA GLU A 50 -10.11 -40.91 24.29
C GLU A 50 -9.63 -40.32 22.98
N GLU A 51 -9.69 -41.09 21.88
CA GLU A 51 -9.33 -40.59 20.53
C GLU A 51 -10.29 -39.49 20.07
N LEU A 52 -11.57 -39.61 20.37
CA LEU A 52 -12.58 -38.61 20.08
C LEU A 52 -12.27 -37.29 20.81
N ASP A 53 -11.94 -37.37 22.08
CA ASP A 53 -11.56 -36.22 22.89
C ASP A 53 -10.28 -35.54 22.36
N ASP A 54 -9.28 -36.31 21.93
CA ASP A 54 -8.05 -35.80 21.33
C ASP A 54 -8.34 -35.11 19.98
N MET A 55 -9.24 -35.68 19.17
CA MET A 55 -9.69 -35.05 17.90
C MET A 55 -10.44 -33.74 18.17
N VAL A 56 -11.32 -33.69 19.16
CA VAL A 56 -12.00 -32.44 19.54
C VAL A 56 -11.02 -31.40 19.99
N TYR A 57 -10.03 -31.77 20.79
CA TYR A 57 -8.95 -30.86 21.18
C TYR A 57 -8.17 -30.35 19.95
N ALA A 58 -7.80 -31.23 19.01
CA ALA A 58 -7.09 -30.84 17.79
C ALA A 58 -7.91 -29.86 16.92
N VAL A 59 -9.22 -30.10 16.76
CA VAL A 59 -10.12 -29.20 16.04
C VAL A 59 -10.23 -27.83 16.74
N ALA A 60 -10.30 -27.82 18.06
CA ALA A 60 -10.33 -26.57 18.84
C ALA A 60 -9.04 -25.76 18.64
N GLN A 61 -7.88 -26.41 18.63
CA GLN A 61 -6.59 -25.77 18.37
C GLN A 61 -6.50 -25.22 16.93
N ILE A 62 -6.97 -25.97 15.95
CA ILE A 62 -7.03 -25.52 14.56
C ILE A 62 -7.94 -24.28 14.44
N SER A 63 -9.10 -24.31 15.07
CA SER A 63 -10.06 -23.19 15.09
C SER A 63 -9.45 -21.94 15.73
N ALA A 64 -8.71 -22.09 16.83
CA ALA A 64 -8.01 -20.99 17.48
C ALA A 64 -6.95 -20.37 16.56
N ARG A 65 -6.18 -21.22 15.85
CA ARG A 65 -5.18 -20.76 14.86
C ARG A 65 -5.83 -20.05 13.67
N LEU A 66 -6.97 -20.55 13.19
CA LEU A 66 -7.74 -19.89 12.12
C LEU A 66 -8.20 -18.49 12.54
N ASN A 67 -8.72 -18.35 13.75
CA ASN A 67 -9.14 -17.05 14.29
C ASN A 67 -7.94 -16.08 14.38
N GLN A 68 -6.79 -16.56 14.84
CA GLN A 68 -5.57 -15.75 14.91
C GLN A 68 -5.08 -15.30 13.51
N LEU A 69 -5.13 -16.19 12.53
CA LEU A 69 -4.82 -15.84 11.14
C LEU A 69 -5.81 -14.83 10.57
N GLY A 70 -7.12 -15.02 10.83
CA GLY A 70 -8.16 -14.06 10.45
C GLY A 70 -7.88 -12.67 11.00
N ALA A 71 -7.54 -12.57 12.30
CA ALA A 71 -7.17 -11.32 12.92
C ALA A 71 -5.91 -10.69 12.28
N SER A 72 -4.89 -11.51 11.98
CA SER A 72 -3.67 -11.05 11.33
C SER A 72 -3.93 -10.53 9.90
N LEU A 73 -4.79 -11.21 9.14
CA LEU A 73 -5.21 -10.76 7.82
C LEU A 73 -6.02 -9.47 7.89
N GLY A 74 -6.89 -9.33 8.88
CA GLY A 74 -7.64 -8.09 9.11
C GLY A 74 -6.73 -6.89 9.40
N THR A 75 -5.71 -7.08 10.24
CA THR A 75 -4.72 -6.02 10.51
C THR A 75 -3.89 -5.69 9.27
N LEU A 76 -3.52 -6.69 8.46
CA LEU A 76 -2.80 -6.46 7.21
C LEU A 76 -3.66 -5.69 6.20
N SER A 77 -4.94 -6.04 6.06
CA SER A 77 -5.89 -5.30 5.21
C SER A 77 -5.99 -3.83 5.64
N SER A 78 -6.21 -3.56 6.94
CA SER A 78 -6.24 -2.18 7.44
C SER A 78 -4.95 -1.40 7.16
N ARG A 79 -3.79 -2.06 7.24
CA ARG A 79 -2.51 -1.41 6.89
C ARG A 79 -2.41 -1.07 5.42
N ILE A 80 -2.91 -1.95 4.54
CA ILE A 80 -2.95 -1.70 3.09
C ILE A 80 -3.87 -0.52 2.79
N ASP A 81 -5.05 -0.47 3.41
CA ASP A 81 -6.00 0.62 3.23
C ASP A 81 -5.39 1.96 3.66
N GLN A 82 -4.74 2.01 4.84
CA GLN A 82 -4.03 3.20 5.32
C GLN A 82 -2.88 3.63 4.39
N GLN A 83 -2.13 2.67 3.84
CA GLN A 83 -1.08 2.97 2.88
C GLN A 83 -1.63 3.52 1.57
N THR A 84 -2.77 3.01 1.11
CA THR A 84 -3.44 3.49 -0.10
C THR A 84 -3.92 4.92 0.08
N GLU A 85 -4.54 5.24 1.22
CA GLU A 85 -4.93 6.62 1.57
C GLU A 85 -3.72 7.57 1.68
N PHE A 86 -2.63 7.10 2.30
CA PHE A 86 -1.41 7.89 2.41
C PHE A 86 -0.82 8.21 1.03
N VAL A 87 -0.73 7.22 0.12
CA VAL A 87 -0.22 7.42 -1.24
C VAL A 87 -1.11 8.38 -2.03
N ALA A 88 -2.43 8.27 -1.90
CA ALA A 88 -3.38 9.21 -2.53
C ALA A 88 -3.17 10.64 -2.01
N SER A 89 -3.06 10.83 -0.69
CA SER A 89 -2.79 12.14 -0.07
C SER A 89 -1.44 12.72 -0.47
N LEU A 90 -0.42 11.86 -0.64
CA LEU A 90 0.89 12.27 -1.13
C LEU A 90 0.81 12.73 -2.58
N GLY A 91 0.07 12.01 -3.43
CA GLY A 91 -0.20 12.40 -4.82
C GLY A 91 -0.85 13.79 -4.90
N ASP A 92 -1.93 14.01 -4.15
CA ASP A 92 -2.61 15.30 -4.09
C ASP A 92 -1.69 16.44 -3.61
N SER A 93 -0.81 16.14 -2.66
CA SER A 93 0.15 17.12 -2.14
C SER A 93 1.22 17.47 -3.17
N MET A 94 1.69 16.48 -3.92
CA MET A 94 2.62 16.66 -5.02
C MET A 94 1.99 17.49 -6.15
N ASP A 95 0.77 17.17 -6.56
CA ASP A 95 0.06 17.91 -7.60
C ASP A 95 -0.15 19.37 -7.22
N LYS A 96 -0.54 19.64 -5.97
CA LYS A 96 -0.65 21.00 -5.44
C LYS A 96 0.68 21.74 -5.42
N SER A 97 1.76 21.04 -5.09
CA SER A 97 3.11 21.62 -5.05
C SER A 97 3.60 21.97 -6.46
N VAL A 98 3.39 21.06 -7.42
CA VAL A 98 3.72 21.30 -8.83
C VAL A 98 2.89 22.46 -9.40
N SER A 99 1.57 22.49 -9.15
CA SER A 99 0.71 23.59 -9.58
C SER A 99 1.18 24.93 -9.05
N ARG A 100 1.50 25.02 -7.75
CA ARG A 100 2.03 26.26 -7.16
C ARG A 100 3.37 26.70 -7.77
N LEU A 101 4.24 25.74 -8.08
CA LEU A 101 5.53 26.04 -8.69
C LEU A 101 5.34 26.55 -10.11
N VAL A 102 4.45 25.93 -10.88
CA VAL A 102 4.10 26.37 -12.25
C VAL A 102 3.44 27.73 -12.23
N ASP A 103 2.48 27.96 -11.35
CA ASP A 103 1.80 29.24 -11.22
C ASP A 103 2.77 30.37 -10.83
N ALA A 104 3.68 30.12 -9.88
CA ALA A 104 4.70 31.08 -9.50
C ALA A 104 5.65 31.42 -10.66
N ASN A 105 6.03 30.42 -11.45
CA ASN A 105 6.88 30.60 -12.62
C ASN A 105 6.16 31.38 -13.74
N MET A 106 4.88 31.09 -13.96
CA MET A 106 4.02 31.82 -14.91
C MET A 106 3.84 33.29 -14.51
N GLU A 107 3.69 33.59 -13.22
CA GLU A 107 3.58 34.96 -12.73
C GLU A 107 4.88 35.75 -12.90
N GLU A 108 6.03 35.11 -12.63
CA GLU A 108 7.35 35.69 -12.85
C GLU A 108 7.57 35.98 -14.34
N GLU A 109 7.28 35.02 -15.24
CA GLU A 109 7.42 35.20 -16.67
C GLU A 109 6.44 36.26 -17.23
N SER A 110 5.21 36.32 -16.72
CA SER A 110 4.25 37.37 -17.09
C SER A 110 4.75 38.76 -16.68
N THR A 111 5.37 38.87 -15.50
CA THR A 111 5.96 40.12 -15.02
C THR A 111 7.15 40.56 -15.90
N LYS A 112 8.01 39.60 -16.26
CA LYS A 112 9.12 39.88 -17.21
C LYS A 112 8.62 40.31 -18.57
N LEU A 113 7.58 39.64 -19.09
CA LEU A 113 6.98 40.01 -20.38
C LEU A 113 6.46 41.46 -20.35
N LYS A 114 5.69 41.82 -19.32
CA LYS A 114 5.21 43.20 -19.15
C LYS A 114 6.34 44.22 -19.06
N ALA A 115 7.44 43.88 -18.37
CA ALA A 115 8.61 44.74 -18.30
C ALA A 115 9.24 44.93 -19.65
N TYR A 116 9.38 43.88 -20.46
CA TYR A 116 9.93 43.98 -21.83
C TYR A 116 8.99 44.75 -22.78
N GLU A 117 7.67 44.57 -22.67
CA GLU A 117 6.69 45.35 -23.43
C GLU A 117 6.82 46.86 -23.12
N THR A 118 6.90 47.19 -21.80
CA THR A 118 7.11 48.59 -21.38
C THR A 118 8.43 49.17 -21.90
N GLN A 119 9.53 48.38 -21.82
CA GLN A 119 10.81 48.79 -22.36
C GLN A 119 10.77 49.03 -23.86
N ARG A 120 10.07 48.16 -24.60
CA ARG A 120 9.88 48.32 -26.07
C ARG A 120 9.12 49.59 -26.39
N ASP A 121 8.02 49.85 -25.66
CA ASP A 121 7.18 51.03 -25.90
C ASP A 121 7.93 52.31 -25.57
N LEU A 122 8.73 52.34 -24.51
CA LEU A 122 9.61 53.43 -24.16
C LEU A 122 10.69 53.65 -25.24
N ALA A 123 11.29 52.56 -25.76
CA ALA A 123 12.27 52.66 -26.88
C ALA A 123 11.65 53.26 -28.14
N VAL A 124 10.42 52.85 -28.49
CA VAL A 124 9.68 53.43 -29.63
C VAL A 124 9.40 54.92 -29.42
N GLN A 125 9.03 55.34 -28.22
CA GLN A 125 8.84 56.76 -27.88
C GLN A 125 10.13 57.55 -27.99
N ILE A 126 11.25 57.03 -27.49
CA ILE A 126 12.56 57.66 -27.58
C ILE A 126 12.96 57.86 -29.02
N VAL A 127 12.80 56.83 -29.90
CA VAL A 127 13.07 56.94 -31.33
C VAL A 127 12.18 57.96 -32.00
N SER A 128 10.91 58.04 -31.61
CA SER A 128 9.97 59.05 -32.12
C SER A 128 10.42 60.48 -31.75
N ILE A 129 10.79 60.71 -30.50
CA ILE A 129 11.29 61.97 -29.99
C ILE A 129 12.59 62.37 -30.73
N ALA A 130 13.52 61.42 -30.90
CA ALA A 130 14.77 61.66 -31.59
C ALA A 130 14.55 62.06 -33.07
N ASN A 131 13.60 61.40 -33.76
CA ASN A 131 13.25 61.72 -35.13
C ASN A 131 12.56 63.09 -35.25
N ASN A 132 11.69 63.44 -34.31
CA ASN A 132 11.04 64.76 -34.27
C ASN A 132 12.09 65.87 -34.02
N HIS A 133 13.03 65.63 -33.14
CA HIS A 133 14.14 66.56 -32.88
C HIS A 133 14.99 66.83 -34.13
N ARG A 134 15.29 65.77 -34.88
CA ARG A 134 16.02 65.91 -36.17
C ARG A 134 15.22 66.72 -37.19
N LYS A 135 13.92 66.49 -37.30
CA LYS A 135 13.04 67.31 -38.17
C LYS A 135 12.99 68.77 -37.77
N SER A 136 12.92 69.04 -36.47
CA SER A 136 12.94 70.44 -35.98
C SER A 136 14.28 71.12 -36.29
N LEU A 137 15.39 70.43 -36.14
CA LEU A 137 16.71 70.95 -36.49
C LEU A 137 16.82 71.21 -38.02
N ALA A 138 16.36 70.26 -38.84
CA ALA A 138 16.36 70.44 -40.31
C ALA A 138 15.54 71.68 -40.78
N ASN A 139 14.36 71.90 -40.11
CA ASN A 139 13.52 73.08 -40.41
C ASN A 139 14.12 74.41 -39.93
N LEU A 140 15.09 74.38 -38.97
CA LEU A 140 15.77 75.61 -38.50
C LEU A 140 16.83 76.07 -39.42
N PHE A 141 17.38 75.15 -40.25
CA PHE A 141 18.45 75.42 -41.25
C PHE A 141 17.97 75.48 -42.71
N ALA A 142 16.68 75.32 -42.93
CA ALA A 142 16.01 75.47 -44.22
C ALA A 142 15.35 76.81 -44.33
#